data_811d88acb7e539ef2b45bd13d73b291d
#
_entry.id   811d88acb7e539ef2b45bd13d73b291d
#
_cell.length_a   1.000
_cell.length_b   1.000
_cell.length_c   1.000
_cell.angle_alpha   90.00
_cell.angle_beta   90.00
_cell.angle_gamma   90.00
#
_symmetry.space_group_name_H-M   'P 1'
#
loop_
_entity.id
_entity.type
_entity.pdbx_description
1 polymer ?
#
loop_
_entity_poly.entity_id
_entity_poly.type
_entity_poly.pdbx_seq_one_letter_code
_entity_poly.pdbx_strand_id
1 'polypeptide(L)'
;MNPAPDDALVADSRERAVRALLRFRPLKQLWSAQLVGGVGDVLALFVLVVLAFHTSLAQGAFGGGYQGAAFTVSVVLGVRVLATLLFGAVLLGPVSSLTAPDGPLDRRWTMVVADGLRVALLIVAPLWIDWTPDTALATLLVTVFVLGVAERFWTVCRESAAPALLPAPAVGADAV
;
A
#
# COMPACT_ATOMS: atom_id res chain seq x y z
N MET A 1 33.49 -23.87 6.61
CA MET A 1 33.11 -23.42 7.95
C MET A 1 31.76 -24.08 8.25
N ASN A 2 31.73 -25.13 9.09
CA ASN A 2 30.48 -25.83 9.41
C ASN A 2 29.71 -24.95 10.41
N PRO A 3 28.39 -24.68 10.19
CA PRO A 3 27.59 -23.95 11.17
C PRO A 3 27.56 -24.72 12.50
N ALA A 4 27.54 -23.99 13.58
CA ALA A 4 27.44 -24.57 14.91
C ALA A 4 26.14 -25.41 15.03
N PRO A 5 26.14 -26.53 15.76
CA PRO A 5 24.95 -27.41 15.86
C PRO A 5 23.70 -26.66 16.37
N ASP A 6 23.87 -25.61 17.18
CA ASP A 6 22.77 -24.79 17.67
C ASP A 6 22.11 -23.95 16.56
N ASP A 7 22.88 -23.46 15.58
CA ASP A 7 22.36 -22.73 14.43
C ASP A 7 21.50 -23.60 13.53
N ALA A 8 21.86 -24.87 13.37
CA ALA A 8 21.10 -25.83 12.59
C ALA A 8 19.75 -26.18 13.25
N LEU A 9 19.71 -26.29 14.57
CA LEU A 9 18.46 -26.55 15.34
C LEU A 9 17.52 -25.34 15.30
N VAL A 10 18.06 -24.13 15.39
CA VAL A 10 17.27 -22.88 15.28
C VAL A 10 16.71 -22.72 13.85
N ALA A 11 17.48 -23.04 12.81
CA ALA A 11 17.05 -23.00 11.43
C ALA A 11 15.89 -23.99 11.17
N ASP A 12 16.01 -25.23 11.63
CA ASP A 12 14.99 -26.28 11.46
C ASP A 12 13.70 -25.95 12.23
N SER A 13 13.81 -25.34 13.43
CA SER A 13 12.64 -24.89 14.18
C SER A 13 11.90 -23.73 13.51
N ARG A 14 12.63 -22.77 12.91
CA ARG A 14 12.06 -21.67 12.12
C ARG A 14 11.36 -22.18 10.86
N GLU A 15 11.97 -23.12 10.15
CA GLU A 15 11.37 -23.70 8.95
C GLU A 15 10.08 -24.47 9.27
N ARG A 16 10.05 -25.23 10.33
CA ARG A 16 8.83 -25.90 10.81
C ARG A 16 7.73 -24.91 11.20
N ALA A 17 8.09 -23.83 11.91
CA ALA A 17 7.15 -22.79 12.27
C ALA A 17 6.58 -22.07 11.04
N VAL A 18 7.42 -21.72 10.05
CA VAL A 18 6.98 -21.11 8.79
C VAL A 18 6.06 -22.05 8.00
N ARG A 19 6.38 -23.35 7.91
CA ARG A 19 5.52 -24.34 7.24
C ARG A 19 4.16 -24.50 7.95
N ALA A 20 4.14 -24.45 9.28
CA ALA A 20 2.90 -24.49 10.07
C ALA A 20 2.04 -23.24 9.83
N LEU A 21 2.65 -22.05 9.79
CA LEU A 21 1.98 -20.80 9.48
C LEU A 21 1.41 -20.77 8.06
N LEU A 22 2.14 -21.29 7.07
CA LEU A 22 1.68 -21.38 5.69
C LEU A 22 0.53 -22.37 5.47
N ARG A 23 0.32 -23.32 6.38
CA ARG A 23 -0.86 -24.21 6.38
C ARG A 23 -2.12 -23.55 6.90
N PHE A 24 -1.99 -22.44 7.62
CA PHE A 24 -3.13 -21.70 8.17
C PHE A 24 -3.84 -20.92 7.06
N ARG A 25 -5.01 -21.40 6.63
CA ARG A 25 -5.77 -20.84 5.49
C ARG A 25 -5.96 -19.30 5.54
N PRO A 26 -6.37 -18.70 6.67
CA PRO A 26 -6.55 -17.24 6.75
C PRO A 26 -5.27 -16.48 6.47
N LEU A 27 -4.12 -16.95 6.96
CA LEU A 27 -2.83 -16.32 6.75
C LEU A 27 -2.40 -16.41 5.27
N LYS A 28 -2.62 -17.58 4.64
CA LYS A 28 -2.35 -17.77 3.20
C LYS A 28 -3.17 -16.82 2.34
N GLN A 29 -4.45 -16.63 2.66
CA GLN A 29 -5.32 -15.68 1.95
C GLN A 29 -4.85 -14.23 2.13
N LEU A 30 -4.45 -13.85 3.33
CA LEU A 30 -3.90 -12.51 3.60
C LEU A 30 -2.60 -12.28 2.80
N TRP A 31 -1.71 -13.25 2.78
CA TRP A 31 -0.46 -13.17 2.02
C TRP A 31 -0.67 -13.11 0.51
N SER A 32 -1.60 -13.92 -0.02
CA SER A 32 -1.92 -13.87 -1.46
C SER A 32 -2.55 -12.54 -1.85
N ALA A 33 -3.47 -12.01 -1.05
CA ALA A 33 -4.05 -10.70 -1.27
C ALA A 33 -2.97 -9.58 -1.23
N GLN A 34 -2.01 -9.68 -0.30
CA GLN A 34 -0.90 -8.74 -0.19
C GLN A 34 0.02 -8.79 -1.42
N LEU A 35 0.32 -9.99 -1.92
CA LEU A 35 1.17 -10.15 -3.10
C LEU A 35 0.50 -9.58 -4.35
N VAL A 36 -0.78 -9.89 -4.55
CA VAL A 36 -1.58 -9.33 -5.66
C VAL A 36 -1.70 -7.82 -5.54
N GLY A 37 -1.99 -7.31 -4.32
CA GLY A 37 -2.06 -5.87 -4.06
C GLY A 37 -0.74 -5.16 -4.35
N GLY A 38 0.40 -5.72 -3.90
CA GLY A 38 1.73 -5.17 -4.15
C GLY A 38 2.08 -5.10 -5.63
N VAL A 39 1.75 -6.14 -6.41
CA VAL A 39 1.91 -6.11 -7.87
C VAL A 39 1.02 -5.02 -8.48
N GLY A 40 -0.24 -4.90 -8.03
CA GLY A 40 -1.16 -3.85 -8.46
C GLY A 40 -0.61 -2.45 -8.18
N ASP A 41 -0.03 -2.21 -7.02
CA ASP A 41 0.56 -0.92 -6.64
C ASP A 41 1.76 -0.52 -7.51
N VAL A 42 2.62 -1.50 -7.87
CA VAL A 42 3.75 -1.26 -8.79
C VAL A 42 3.25 -0.95 -10.19
N LEU A 43 2.27 -1.69 -10.69
CA LEU A 43 1.68 -1.44 -12.01
C LEU A 43 0.98 -0.07 -12.05
N ALA A 44 0.21 0.27 -11.02
CA ALA A 44 -0.43 1.57 -10.88
C ALA A 44 0.58 2.71 -10.90
N LEU A 45 1.68 2.59 -10.15
CA LEU A 45 2.76 3.56 -10.16
C LEU A 45 3.37 3.70 -11.56
N PHE A 46 3.63 2.60 -12.24
CA PHE A 46 4.17 2.62 -13.59
C PHE A 46 3.23 3.36 -14.57
N VAL A 47 1.93 3.05 -14.54
CA VAL A 47 0.92 3.73 -15.36
C VAL A 47 0.89 5.23 -15.06
N LEU A 48 0.92 5.63 -13.79
CA LEU A 48 0.91 7.04 -13.40
C LEU A 48 2.18 7.78 -13.85
N VAL A 49 3.35 7.14 -13.79
CA VAL A 49 4.61 7.71 -14.29
C VAL A 49 4.56 7.90 -15.80
N VAL A 50 4.08 6.90 -16.55
CA VAL A 50 3.92 6.99 -18.00
C VAL A 50 2.91 8.08 -18.36
N LEU A 51 1.79 8.14 -17.67
CA LEU A 51 0.76 9.16 -17.88
C LEU A 51 1.30 10.56 -17.59
N ALA A 52 2.06 10.74 -16.49
CA ALA A 52 2.72 11.99 -16.14
C ALA A 52 3.69 12.46 -17.22
N PHE A 53 4.48 11.53 -17.73
CA PHE A 53 5.44 11.80 -18.79
C PHE A 53 4.75 12.25 -20.08
N HIS A 54 3.74 11.51 -20.52
CA HIS A 54 2.97 11.84 -21.73
C HIS A 54 2.21 13.17 -21.60
N THR A 55 1.53 13.38 -20.47
CA THR A 55 0.78 14.62 -20.22
C THR A 55 1.71 15.83 -20.21
N SER A 56 2.89 15.71 -19.57
CA SER A 56 3.87 16.79 -19.55
C SER A 56 4.44 17.12 -20.92
N LEU A 57 4.71 16.12 -21.76
CA LEU A 57 5.15 16.34 -23.14
C LEU A 57 4.07 17.04 -23.97
N ALA A 58 2.80 16.62 -23.83
CA ALA A 58 1.69 17.20 -24.57
C ALA A 58 1.41 18.65 -24.16
N GLN A 59 1.52 18.98 -22.88
CA GLN A 59 1.25 20.31 -22.34
C GLN A 59 2.46 21.27 -22.34
N GLY A 60 3.66 20.77 -22.61
CA GLY A 60 4.88 21.56 -22.48
C GLY A 60 5.16 22.03 -21.04
N ALA A 61 4.69 21.28 -20.03
CA ALA A 61 4.82 21.64 -18.63
C ALA A 61 6.29 21.79 -18.21
N PHE A 62 6.56 22.71 -17.29
CA PHE A 62 7.89 22.97 -16.72
C PHE A 62 9.00 23.23 -17.75
N GLY A 63 8.68 23.99 -18.81
CA GLY A 63 9.65 24.35 -19.86
C GLY A 63 9.68 23.42 -21.07
N GLY A 64 8.84 22.40 -21.09
CA GLY A 64 8.68 21.50 -22.22
C GLY A 64 9.80 20.48 -22.41
N GLY A 65 9.63 19.63 -23.42
CA GLY A 65 10.59 18.60 -23.79
C GLY A 65 10.82 17.53 -22.71
N TYR A 66 11.88 16.74 -22.91
CA TYR A 66 12.19 15.64 -22.01
C TYR A 66 12.58 16.08 -20.59
N GLN A 67 13.18 17.26 -20.44
CA GLN A 67 13.56 17.78 -19.11
C GLN A 67 12.32 18.14 -18.29
N GLY A 68 11.34 18.84 -18.90
CA GLY A 68 10.06 19.14 -18.25
C GLY A 68 9.30 17.88 -17.87
N ALA A 69 9.30 16.88 -18.75
CA ALA A 69 8.67 15.60 -18.50
C ALA A 69 9.34 14.84 -17.33
N ALA A 70 10.66 14.79 -17.28
CA ALA A 70 11.40 14.17 -16.19
C ALA A 70 11.14 14.89 -14.84
N PHE A 71 11.06 16.23 -14.86
CA PHE A 71 10.71 17.00 -13.67
C PHE A 71 9.28 16.69 -13.21
N THR A 72 8.31 16.60 -14.13
CA THR A 72 6.93 16.21 -13.81
C THR A 72 6.86 14.84 -13.13
N VAL A 73 7.59 13.86 -13.65
CA VAL A 73 7.69 12.53 -13.02
C VAL A 73 8.25 12.64 -11.59
N SER A 74 9.28 13.45 -11.39
CA SER A 74 9.87 13.69 -10.06
C SER A 74 8.85 14.33 -9.11
N VAL A 75 8.05 15.28 -9.59
CA VAL A 75 6.98 15.91 -8.79
C VAL A 75 5.91 14.89 -8.43
N VAL A 76 5.48 14.04 -9.35
CA VAL A 76 4.50 12.96 -9.10
C VAL A 76 5.01 12.00 -8.02
N LEU A 77 6.25 11.56 -8.12
CA LEU A 77 6.87 10.71 -7.09
C LEU A 77 6.99 11.44 -5.75
N GLY A 78 7.37 12.73 -5.77
CA GLY A 78 7.43 13.58 -4.59
C GLY A 78 6.08 13.73 -3.89
N VAL A 79 5.00 13.95 -4.64
CA VAL A 79 3.63 14.03 -4.11
C VAL A 79 3.21 12.71 -3.45
N ARG A 80 3.55 11.57 -4.05
CA ARG A 80 3.28 10.25 -3.45
C ARG A 80 4.03 10.07 -2.12
N VAL A 81 5.32 10.42 -2.09
CA VAL A 81 6.13 10.39 -0.87
C VAL A 81 5.58 11.33 0.19
N LEU A 82 5.18 12.55 -0.21
CA LEU A 82 4.58 13.52 0.68
C LEU A 82 3.28 13.01 1.30
N ALA A 83 2.37 12.45 0.50
CA ALA A 83 1.15 11.82 0.99
C ALA A 83 1.46 10.72 2.01
N THR A 84 2.45 9.86 1.70
CA THR A 84 2.93 8.80 2.56
C THR A 84 3.46 9.31 3.91
N LEU A 85 4.27 10.36 3.90
CA LEU A 85 4.85 10.94 5.12
C LEU A 85 3.80 11.67 5.95
N LEU A 86 2.96 12.51 5.33
CA LEU A 86 1.92 13.26 6.04
C LEU A 86 0.93 12.33 6.73
N PHE A 87 0.44 11.34 6.01
CA PHE A 87 -0.59 10.44 6.54
C PHE A 87 0.00 9.27 7.34
N GLY A 88 1.24 8.88 7.09
CA GLY A 88 1.93 7.88 7.90
C GLY A 88 2.38 8.41 9.26
N ALA A 89 2.81 9.68 9.36
CA ALA A 89 3.28 10.28 10.60
C ALA A 89 2.15 10.94 11.41
N VAL A 90 1.23 11.64 10.74
CA VAL A 90 0.23 12.49 11.41
C VAL A 90 -1.06 11.76 11.72
N LEU A 91 -1.52 10.89 10.81
CA LEU A 91 -2.83 10.20 10.93
C LEU A 91 -2.73 8.76 11.45
N LEU A 92 -1.55 8.28 11.78
CA LEU A 92 -1.38 6.90 12.27
C LEU A 92 -2.17 6.68 13.58
N GLY A 93 -2.11 7.62 14.52
CA GLY A 93 -2.86 7.58 15.76
C GLY A 93 -4.38 7.65 15.55
N PRO A 94 -4.92 8.69 14.91
CA PRO A 94 -6.36 8.79 14.63
C PRO A 94 -6.91 7.63 13.81
N VAL A 95 -6.22 7.17 12.77
CA VAL A 95 -6.69 6.05 11.95
C VAL A 95 -6.70 4.75 12.74
N SER A 96 -5.67 4.48 13.54
CA SER A 96 -5.62 3.28 14.38
C SER A 96 -6.74 3.27 15.42
N SER A 97 -7.10 4.41 16.01
CA SER A 97 -8.22 4.53 16.96
C SER A 97 -9.58 4.34 16.29
N LEU A 98 -9.77 4.88 15.08
CA LEU A 98 -11.01 4.72 14.31
C LEU A 98 -11.23 3.28 13.83
N THR A 99 -10.15 2.54 13.56
CA THR A 99 -10.18 1.15 13.10
C THR A 99 -9.89 0.15 14.23
N ALA A 100 -9.86 0.57 15.48
CA ALA A 100 -9.77 -0.31 16.63
C ALA A 100 -10.95 -1.30 16.70
N PRO A 101 -10.85 -2.44 17.39
CA PRO A 101 -11.95 -3.41 17.50
C PRO A 101 -13.27 -2.79 17.98
N ASP A 102 -13.18 -1.78 18.84
CA ASP A 102 -14.32 -1.02 19.39
C ASP A 102 -14.53 0.32 18.66
N GLY A 103 -13.81 0.53 17.56
CA GLY A 103 -13.89 1.76 16.76
C GLY A 103 -15.11 1.80 15.84
N PRO A 104 -15.51 3.01 15.37
CA PRO A 104 -16.70 3.18 14.53
C PRO A 104 -16.55 2.63 13.11
N LEU A 105 -15.33 2.34 12.66
CA LEU A 105 -15.06 1.85 11.30
C LEU A 105 -14.73 0.36 11.31
N ASP A 106 -15.55 -0.41 10.61
CA ASP A 106 -15.25 -1.82 10.34
C ASP A 106 -14.02 -1.92 9.42
N ARG A 107 -12.95 -2.55 9.89
CA ARG A 107 -11.69 -2.74 9.17
C ARG A 107 -11.88 -3.35 7.79
N ARG A 108 -12.77 -4.33 7.69
CA ARG A 108 -13.04 -5.05 6.45
C ARG A 108 -13.62 -4.10 5.40
N TRP A 109 -14.62 -3.32 5.78
CA TRP A 109 -15.23 -2.34 4.89
C TRP A 109 -14.26 -1.23 4.51
N THR A 110 -13.47 -0.75 5.45
CA THR A 110 -12.44 0.29 5.19
C THR A 110 -11.43 -0.18 4.14
N MET A 111 -10.96 -1.43 4.23
CA MET A 111 -10.04 -1.99 3.23
C MET A 111 -10.70 -2.13 1.85
N VAL A 112 -11.95 -2.62 1.79
CA VAL A 112 -12.71 -2.77 0.54
C VAL A 112 -12.97 -1.40 -0.11
N VAL A 113 -13.33 -0.40 0.68
CA VAL A 113 -13.55 0.98 0.19
C VAL A 113 -12.25 1.59 -0.31
N ALA A 114 -11.14 1.41 0.40
CA ALA A 114 -9.83 1.89 -0.04
C ALA A 114 -9.40 1.27 -1.37
N ASP A 115 -9.56 -0.04 -1.53
CA ASP A 115 -9.25 -0.74 -2.78
C ASP A 115 -10.20 -0.33 -3.91
N GLY A 116 -11.51 -0.22 -3.62
CA GLY A 116 -12.50 0.27 -4.58
C GLY A 116 -12.20 1.69 -5.07
N LEU A 117 -11.80 2.58 -4.16
CA LEU A 117 -11.39 3.94 -4.49
C LEU A 117 -10.13 3.95 -5.38
N ARG A 118 -9.14 3.11 -5.10
CA ARG A 118 -7.94 2.96 -5.95
C ARG A 118 -8.30 2.54 -7.37
N VAL A 119 -9.11 1.49 -7.51
CA VAL A 119 -9.55 1.01 -8.83
C VAL A 119 -10.33 2.10 -9.57
N ALA A 120 -11.27 2.76 -8.88
CA ALA A 120 -12.06 3.84 -9.46
C ALA A 120 -11.16 5.00 -9.95
N LEU A 121 -10.20 5.44 -9.16
CA LEU A 121 -9.28 6.51 -9.53
C LEU A 121 -8.38 6.14 -10.71
N LEU A 122 -7.89 4.90 -10.77
CA LEU A 122 -7.05 4.43 -11.87
C LEU A 122 -7.81 4.33 -13.20
N ILE A 123 -9.13 4.15 -13.16
CA ILE A 123 -9.98 4.14 -14.35
C ILE A 123 -10.44 5.55 -14.71
N VAL A 124 -10.92 6.30 -13.73
CA VAL A 124 -11.55 7.63 -13.95
C VAL A 124 -10.51 8.69 -14.31
N ALA A 125 -9.33 8.69 -13.66
CA ALA A 125 -8.34 9.73 -13.88
C ALA A 125 -7.83 9.81 -15.33
N PRO A 126 -7.46 8.72 -16.04
CA PRO A 126 -7.07 8.79 -17.44
C PRO A 126 -8.20 9.32 -18.33
N LEU A 127 -9.44 8.85 -18.10
CA LEU A 127 -10.61 9.32 -18.87
C LEU A 127 -10.88 10.80 -18.65
N TRP A 128 -10.73 11.27 -17.42
CA TRP A 128 -10.91 12.69 -17.11
C TRP A 128 -9.82 13.56 -17.73
N ILE A 129 -8.59 13.09 -17.75
CA ILE A 129 -7.46 13.77 -18.38
C ILE A 129 -7.69 13.93 -19.87
N ASP A 130 -8.22 12.92 -20.56
CA ASP A 130 -8.56 13.02 -21.99
C ASP A 130 -9.65 14.06 -22.26
N TRP A 131 -10.63 14.19 -21.36
CA TRP A 131 -11.74 15.15 -21.49
C TRP A 131 -11.36 16.59 -21.12
N THR A 132 -10.41 16.76 -20.23
CA THR A 132 -10.00 18.07 -19.70
C THR A 132 -8.48 18.22 -19.74
N PRO A 133 -7.88 18.34 -20.93
CA PRO A 133 -6.43 18.39 -21.07
C PRO A 133 -5.79 19.58 -20.32
N ASP A 134 -6.48 20.71 -20.20
CA ASP A 134 -5.96 21.90 -19.51
C ASP A 134 -5.72 21.68 -18.02
N THR A 135 -6.47 20.77 -17.39
CA THR A 135 -6.34 20.42 -15.96
C THR A 135 -5.63 19.08 -15.73
N ALA A 136 -5.12 18.44 -16.78
CA ALA A 136 -4.59 17.10 -16.74
C ALA A 136 -3.51 16.90 -15.68
N LEU A 137 -2.55 17.83 -15.59
CA LEU A 137 -1.48 17.76 -14.59
C LEU A 137 -2.02 17.86 -13.16
N ALA A 138 -2.94 18.82 -12.91
CA ALA A 138 -3.56 18.98 -11.59
C ALA A 138 -4.36 17.72 -11.20
N THR A 139 -5.17 17.19 -12.13
CA THR A 139 -5.92 15.95 -11.94
C THR A 139 -5.00 14.77 -11.59
N LEU A 140 -3.88 14.65 -12.31
CA LEU A 140 -2.88 13.63 -12.06
C LEU A 140 -2.28 13.74 -10.65
N LEU A 141 -1.87 14.94 -10.24
CA LEU A 141 -1.27 15.18 -8.92
C LEU A 141 -2.26 14.89 -7.78
N VAL A 142 -3.52 15.32 -7.93
CA VAL A 142 -4.59 15.01 -6.97
C VAL A 142 -4.83 13.50 -6.90
N THR A 143 -4.89 12.83 -8.04
CA THR A 143 -5.07 11.36 -8.10
C THR A 143 -3.95 10.63 -7.38
N VAL A 144 -2.68 11.00 -7.64
CA VAL A 144 -1.51 10.41 -6.99
C VAL A 144 -1.54 10.62 -5.48
N PHE A 145 -1.92 11.84 -5.04
CA PHE A 145 -2.04 12.15 -3.63
C PHE A 145 -3.10 11.30 -2.95
N VAL A 146 -4.32 11.23 -3.52
CA VAL A 146 -5.42 10.42 -2.96
C VAL A 146 -5.09 8.94 -2.96
N LEU A 147 -4.43 8.42 -4.00
CA LEU A 147 -3.95 7.03 -4.03
C LEU A 147 -2.94 6.75 -2.92
N GLY A 148 -2.00 7.69 -2.68
CA GLY A 148 -1.03 7.56 -1.58
C GLY A 148 -1.70 7.54 -0.21
N VAL A 149 -2.73 8.36 0.00
CA VAL A 149 -3.54 8.35 1.22
C VAL A 149 -4.29 7.02 1.39
N ALA A 150 -4.98 6.55 0.35
CA ALA A 150 -5.73 5.28 0.38
C ALA A 150 -4.81 4.09 0.68
N GLU A 151 -3.59 4.09 0.14
CA GLU A 151 -2.56 3.08 0.43
C GLU A 151 -2.19 3.06 1.92
N ARG A 152 -2.10 4.23 2.56
CA ARG A 152 -1.78 4.33 3.98
C ARG A 152 -2.92 3.84 4.87
N PHE A 153 -4.14 4.19 4.55
CA PHE A 153 -5.31 3.65 5.26
C PHE A 153 -5.33 2.13 5.21
N TRP A 154 -5.13 1.56 4.03
CA TRP A 154 -5.08 0.12 3.84
C TRP A 154 -3.96 -0.53 4.66
N THR A 155 -2.75 0.06 4.64
CA THR A 155 -1.59 -0.44 5.39
C THR A 155 -1.84 -0.45 6.89
N VAL A 156 -2.38 0.65 7.46
CA VAL A 156 -2.70 0.75 8.90
C VAL A 156 -3.76 -0.28 9.30
N CYS A 157 -4.84 -0.42 8.52
CA CYS A 157 -5.87 -1.43 8.76
C CYS A 157 -5.30 -2.85 8.76
N ARG A 158 -4.41 -3.16 7.84
CA ARG A 158 -3.75 -4.47 7.74
C ARG A 158 -2.82 -4.74 8.92
N GLU A 159 -1.97 -3.79 9.28
CA GLU A 159 -1.03 -3.93 10.40
C GLU A 159 -1.75 -4.12 11.72
N SER A 160 -2.88 -3.44 11.92
CA SER A 160 -3.72 -3.61 13.09
C SER A 160 -4.51 -4.94 13.10
N ALA A 161 -4.75 -5.55 11.94
CA ALA A 161 -5.44 -6.84 11.84
C ALA A 161 -4.51 -8.05 12.04
N ALA A 162 -3.22 -7.93 11.70
CA ALA A 162 -2.27 -9.03 11.75
C ALA A 162 -2.15 -9.68 13.14
N PRO A 163 -2.04 -8.95 14.27
CA PRO A 163 -1.97 -9.54 15.60
C PRO A 163 -3.22 -10.33 15.98
N ALA A 164 -4.39 -9.91 15.52
CA ALA A 164 -5.67 -10.57 15.83
C ALA A 164 -5.84 -11.93 15.13
N LEU A 165 -5.05 -12.19 14.09
CA LEU A 165 -5.06 -13.45 13.34
C LEU A 165 -4.07 -14.48 13.88
N LEU A 166 -3.14 -14.05 14.75
CA LEU A 166 -2.20 -14.99 15.38
C LEU A 166 -2.94 -15.74 16.49
N PRO A 167 -2.79 -17.07 16.59
CA PRO A 167 -3.30 -17.80 17.72
C PRO A 167 -2.67 -17.23 19.01
N ALA A 168 -3.48 -16.98 20.02
CA ALA A 168 -2.98 -16.56 21.32
C ALA A 168 -1.85 -17.51 21.74
N PRO A 169 -0.70 -16.99 22.25
CA PRO A 169 0.32 -17.85 22.79
C PRO A 169 -0.37 -18.72 23.85
N ALA A 170 -0.22 -20.05 23.71
CA ALA A 170 -0.69 -20.97 24.72
C ALA A 170 0.00 -20.55 26.04
N VAL A 171 -0.70 -19.79 26.87
CA VAL A 171 -0.24 -19.44 28.21
C VAL A 171 -0.13 -20.78 28.90
N GLY A 172 1.11 -21.14 29.23
CA GLY A 172 1.48 -22.45 29.66
C GLY A 172 0.55 -23.00 30.73
N ALA A 173 0.00 -24.16 30.45
CA ALA A 173 -0.70 -25.00 31.40
C ALA A 173 0.23 -25.61 32.46
N ASP A 174 1.45 -25.09 32.59
CA ASP A 174 2.50 -25.63 33.46
C ASP A 174 2.75 -24.75 34.71
N ALA A 175 1.75 -23.98 35.12
CA ALA A 175 1.77 -23.24 36.38
C ALA A 175 0.67 -23.75 37.32
N VAL A 176 0.78 -25.04 37.73
CA VAL A 176 0.14 -25.57 38.94
C VAL A 176 1.14 -26.54 39.58
#